data_766aed4d3b273fa1977532db4134b398
#
_entry.id   766aed4d3b273fa1977532db4134b398
#
_cell.length_a   1.000
_cell.length_b   1.000
_cell.length_c   1.000
_cell.angle_alpha   90.00
_cell.angle_beta   90.00
_cell.angle_gamma   90.00
#
_symmetry.space_group_name_H-M   'P 1'
#
loop_
_entity.id
_entity.type
_entity.pdbx_description
1 polymer ?
#
loop_
_entity_poly.entity_id
_entity_poly.type
_entity_poly.pdbx_seq_one_letter_code
_entity_poly.pdbx_strand_id
1 'polypeptide(L)'
;WNTEFFDIPYLFNRIKILCGDDELKRLSPWRNVSDKEIYTMGRRHQLYDIQGVAHLDYFDLYRKFTYTAQESYRLDHIAYVELGKKKSGNPYETFKDWYTKDFQSFLEYNIQDVELVDRLEDKMKLIELCLTMAYDAKVNFMDVLGSTKYWDILIYNFLHKKNIVIPQKRKSEKSEKFEG
;
A
#
# COMPACT_ATOMS: atom_id res chain seq x y z
N TRP A 1 -1.92 2.41 7.35
CA TRP A 1 -2.18 3.60 6.50
C TRP A 1 -0.87 4.24 6.06
N ASN A 2 -0.59 4.28 4.77
CA ASN A 2 0.68 4.77 4.20
C ASN A 2 1.92 3.97 4.66
N THR A 3 1.75 2.70 4.83
CA THR A 3 2.75 1.77 5.36
C THR A 3 3.92 1.60 4.41
N GLU A 4 3.66 1.63 3.10
CA GLU A 4 4.69 1.46 2.06
C GLU A 4 5.76 2.57 2.09
N PHE A 5 5.36 3.81 2.38
CA PHE A 5 6.28 4.95 2.38
C PHE A 5 6.76 5.35 3.77
N PHE A 6 6.20 4.81 4.85
CA PHE A 6 6.57 5.19 6.21
C PHE A 6 6.97 4.00 7.08
N ASP A 7 6.03 3.08 7.38
CA ASP A 7 6.27 2.03 8.37
C ASP A 7 7.30 1.00 7.89
N ILE A 8 7.17 0.52 6.64
CA ILE A 8 8.09 -0.47 6.07
C ILE A 8 9.52 0.08 5.98
N PRO A 9 9.79 1.25 5.36
CA PRO A 9 11.13 1.81 5.33
C PRO A 9 11.73 2.02 6.72
N TYR A 10 10.91 2.48 7.68
CA TYR A 10 11.37 2.65 9.06
C TYR A 10 11.79 1.31 9.68
N LEU A 11 10.94 0.28 9.58
CA LEU A 11 11.23 -1.04 10.13
C LEU A 11 12.47 -1.66 9.49
N PHE A 12 12.60 -1.57 8.18
CA PHE A 12 13.78 -2.07 7.45
C PHE A 12 15.07 -1.42 7.93
N ASN A 13 15.10 -0.09 7.98
CA ASN A 13 16.25 0.65 8.45
C ASN A 13 16.57 0.32 9.92
N ARG A 14 15.53 0.17 10.76
CA ARG A 14 15.70 -0.14 12.17
C ARG A 14 16.27 -1.53 12.40
N ILE A 15 15.73 -2.54 11.72
CA ILE A 15 16.21 -3.92 11.79
C ILE A 15 17.67 -3.99 11.28
N LYS A 16 17.96 -3.36 10.15
CA LYS A 16 19.31 -3.31 9.59
C LYS A 16 20.35 -2.73 10.55
N ILE A 17 19.99 -1.64 11.23
CA ILE A 17 20.90 -0.98 12.20
C ILE A 17 21.09 -1.82 13.46
N LEU A 18 20.01 -2.43 13.99
CA LEU A 18 20.06 -3.13 15.27
C LEU A 18 20.46 -4.60 15.17
N CYS A 19 20.08 -5.27 14.09
CA CYS A 19 20.15 -6.72 13.96
C CYS A 19 21.02 -7.17 12.76
N GLY A 20 21.25 -6.27 11.80
CA GLY A 20 22.01 -6.58 10.58
C GLY A 20 21.17 -7.07 9.41
N ASP A 21 21.80 -7.15 8.24
CA ASP A 21 21.13 -7.49 6.96
C ASP A 21 20.58 -8.93 6.92
N ASP A 22 21.20 -9.88 7.62
CA ASP A 22 20.74 -11.27 7.60
C ASP A 22 19.43 -11.46 8.37
N GLU A 23 19.22 -10.70 9.43
CA GLU A 23 17.95 -10.70 10.17
C GLU A 23 16.85 -10.02 9.36
N LEU A 24 17.17 -9.03 8.54
CA LEU A 24 16.23 -8.39 7.64
C LEU A 24 15.61 -9.40 6.66
N LYS A 25 16.40 -10.33 6.15
CA LYS A 25 15.92 -11.38 5.24
C LYS A 25 14.88 -12.31 5.87
N ARG A 26 14.83 -12.40 7.20
CA ARG A 26 13.81 -13.21 7.91
C ARG A 26 12.41 -12.66 7.82
N LEU A 27 12.23 -11.41 7.38
CA LEU A 27 10.91 -10.87 7.06
C LEU A 27 10.25 -11.61 5.89
N SER A 28 11.05 -12.18 4.99
CA SER A 28 10.57 -13.02 3.90
C SER A 28 10.61 -14.49 4.31
N PRO A 29 9.54 -15.27 4.07
CA PRO A 29 9.56 -16.74 4.26
C PRO A 29 10.61 -17.44 3.39
N TRP A 30 11.02 -16.83 2.28
CA TRP A 30 12.05 -17.32 1.37
C TRP A 30 13.39 -16.65 1.55
N ARG A 31 13.54 -15.82 2.59
CA ARG A 31 14.75 -15.02 2.87
C ARG A 31 15.17 -14.15 1.68
N ASN A 32 14.23 -13.74 0.89
CA ASN A 32 14.46 -12.88 -0.27
C ASN A 32 13.73 -11.55 -0.09
N VAL A 33 14.51 -10.49 0.08
CA VAL A 33 14.04 -9.12 0.23
C VAL A 33 14.86 -8.26 -0.72
N SER A 34 14.19 -7.47 -1.51
CA SER A 34 14.82 -6.52 -2.43
C SER A 34 14.27 -5.11 -2.20
N ASP A 35 15.04 -4.13 -2.60
CA ASP A 35 14.65 -2.74 -2.55
C ASP A 35 14.79 -2.10 -3.94
N LYS A 36 14.00 -1.08 -4.18
CA LYS A 36 14.07 -0.25 -5.38
C LYS A 36 13.84 1.21 -5.03
N GLU A 37 14.59 2.07 -5.68
CA GLU A 37 14.30 3.51 -5.63
C GLU A 37 13.23 3.86 -6.66
N ILE A 38 12.27 4.65 -6.21
CA ILE A 38 11.28 5.29 -7.10
C ILE A 38 11.30 6.80 -6.88
N TYR A 39 11.00 7.54 -7.92
CA TYR A 39 10.82 8.99 -7.85
C TYR A 39 9.34 9.31 -8.01
N THR A 40 8.71 9.75 -6.92
CA THR A 40 7.29 10.13 -6.93
C THR A 40 7.05 11.36 -6.07
N MET A 41 6.07 12.16 -6.43
CA MET A 41 5.72 13.42 -5.72
C MET A 41 6.92 14.36 -5.50
N GLY A 42 7.87 14.40 -6.46
CA GLY A 42 9.06 15.25 -6.38
C GLY A 42 10.14 14.77 -5.39
N ARG A 43 10.02 13.56 -4.85
CA ARG A 43 10.97 13.00 -3.89
C ARG A 43 11.39 11.58 -4.26
N ARG A 44 12.57 11.18 -3.82
CA ARG A 44 13.03 9.79 -3.88
C ARG A 44 12.43 9.03 -2.72
N HIS A 45 11.89 7.86 -3.02
CA HIS A 45 11.39 6.92 -2.04
C HIS A 45 12.03 5.56 -2.25
N GLN A 46 12.36 4.89 -1.17
CA GLN A 46 12.87 3.53 -1.19
C GLN A 46 11.71 2.60 -0.86
N LEU A 47 11.37 1.75 -1.81
CA LEU A 47 10.36 0.70 -1.63
C LEU A 47 11.05 -0.62 -1.38
N TYR A 48 10.41 -1.45 -0.57
CA TYR A 48 10.91 -2.78 -0.21
C TYR A 48 9.91 -3.84 -0.69
N ASP A 49 10.43 -4.85 -1.36
CA ASP A 49 9.68 -6.02 -1.79
C ASP A 49 10.08 -7.22 -0.92
N ILE A 50 9.12 -7.72 -0.17
CA ILE A 50 9.29 -8.88 0.71
C ILE A 50 8.72 -10.08 -0.01
N GLN A 51 9.55 -10.88 -0.66
CA GLN A 51 9.12 -12.03 -1.43
C GLN A 51 8.33 -13.01 -0.56
N GLY A 52 7.14 -13.40 -1.05
CA GLY A 52 6.22 -14.30 -0.33
C GLY A 52 5.31 -13.61 0.69
N VAL A 53 5.40 -12.30 0.86
CA VAL A 53 4.49 -11.50 1.68
C VAL A 53 3.79 -10.48 0.78
N ALA A 54 2.48 -10.61 0.66
CA ALA A 54 1.68 -9.60 -0.03
C ALA A 54 1.32 -8.47 0.96
N HIS A 55 1.53 -7.25 0.53
CA HIS A 55 1.28 -6.06 1.30
C HIS A 55 0.17 -5.24 0.65
N LEU A 56 -0.90 -4.97 1.40
CA LEU A 56 -1.98 -4.08 0.99
C LEU A 56 -1.99 -2.86 1.89
N ASP A 57 -1.72 -1.69 1.32
CA ASP A 57 -1.86 -0.43 2.03
C ASP A 57 -3.30 0.08 1.91
N TYR A 58 -3.95 0.31 3.04
CA TYR A 58 -5.33 0.81 3.04
C TYR A 58 -5.46 2.20 2.41
N PHE A 59 -4.40 3.00 2.46
CA PHE A 59 -4.31 4.27 1.76
C PHE A 59 -4.44 4.10 0.24
N ASP A 60 -3.77 3.10 -0.34
CA ASP A 60 -3.85 2.82 -1.77
C ASP A 60 -5.20 2.22 -2.16
N LEU A 61 -5.76 1.34 -1.33
CA LEU A 61 -7.12 0.83 -1.51
C LEU A 61 -8.14 1.97 -1.53
N TYR A 62 -8.05 2.87 -0.56
CA TYR A 62 -8.95 4.02 -0.50
C TYR A 62 -8.84 4.89 -1.76
N ARG A 63 -7.64 5.25 -2.17
CA ARG A 63 -7.41 6.05 -3.39
C ARG A 63 -7.87 5.35 -4.67
N LYS A 64 -7.75 4.03 -4.73
CA LYS A 64 -8.11 3.25 -5.91
C LYS A 64 -9.61 3.10 -6.07
N PHE A 65 -10.33 2.85 -4.98
CA PHE A 65 -11.74 2.46 -5.02
C PHE A 65 -12.71 3.57 -4.62
N THR A 66 -12.22 4.75 -4.23
CA THR A 66 -13.06 5.92 -4.03
C THR A 66 -12.97 6.87 -5.22
N TYR A 67 -14.13 7.27 -5.74
CA TYR A 67 -14.18 8.12 -6.95
C TYR A 67 -14.07 9.61 -6.63
N THR A 68 -14.31 10.00 -5.39
CA THR A 68 -14.27 11.40 -4.98
C THR A 68 -12.86 11.78 -4.53
N ALA A 69 -12.26 12.74 -5.22
CA ALA A 69 -10.98 13.28 -4.78
C ALA A 69 -11.15 14.00 -3.45
N GLN A 70 -10.22 13.76 -2.53
CA GLN A 70 -10.19 14.37 -1.21
C GLN A 70 -9.17 15.51 -1.16
N GLU A 71 -9.44 16.54 -0.36
CA GLU A 71 -8.51 17.64 -0.11
C GLU A 71 -7.22 17.16 0.57
N SER A 72 -7.34 16.14 1.41
CA SER A 72 -6.23 15.50 2.11
C SER A 72 -6.47 14.01 2.24
N TYR A 73 -5.42 13.22 2.06
CA TYR A 73 -5.44 11.77 2.25
C TYR A 73 -4.78 11.34 3.57
N ARG A 74 -4.65 12.26 4.54
CA ARG A 74 -4.24 11.91 5.89
C ARG A 74 -5.34 11.10 6.58
N LEU A 75 -4.94 10.15 7.43
CA LEU A 75 -5.89 9.28 8.14
C LEU A 75 -6.93 10.06 8.94
N ASP A 76 -6.52 11.13 9.61
CA ASP A 76 -7.41 12.00 10.39
C ASP A 76 -8.50 12.66 9.54
N HIS A 77 -8.13 13.15 8.34
CA HIS A 77 -9.06 13.75 7.40
C HIS A 77 -10.04 12.72 6.85
N ILE A 78 -9.52 11.57 6.38
CA ILE A 78 -10.36 10.50 5.81
C ILE A 78 -11.29 9.92 6.87
N ALA A 79 -10.81 9.69 8.10
CA ALA A 79 -11.64 9.25 9.20
C ALA A 79 -12.75 10.25 9.53
N TYR A 80 -12.47 11.55 9.44
CA TYR A 80 -13.51 12.56 9.61
C TYR A 80 -14.55 12.54 8.50
N VAL A 81 -14.11 12.49 7.24
CA VAL A 81 -15.01 12.44 6.09
C VAL A 81 -15.89 11.18 6.11
N GLU A 82 -15.29 10.04 6.37
CA GLU A 82 -15.99 8.76 6.26
C GLU A 82 -16.72 8.36 7.54
N LEU A 83 -16.15 8.61 8.72
CA LEU A 83 -16.70 8.15 9.99
C LEU A 83 -17.28 9.27 10.85
N GLY A 84 -17.10 10.54 10.45
CA GLY A 84 -17.48 11.71 11.26
C GLY A 84 -16.63 11.87 12.54
N LYS A 85 -15.51 11.16 12.64
CA LYS A 85 -14.65 11.16 13.83
C LYS A 85 -13.39 11.96 13.57
N LYS A 86 -13.11 12.95 14.42
CA LYS A 86 -11.83 13.64 14.43
C LYS A 86 -10.85 12.89 15.35
N LYS A 87 -9.61 12.81 14.89
CA LYS A 87 -8.50 12.31 15.67
C LYS A 87 -8.08 13.35 16.72
N SER A 88 -7.65 12.89 17.89
CA SER A 88 -7.01 13.75 18.88
C SER A 88 -5.71 14.31 18.32
N GLY A 89 -5.50 15.61 18.41
CA GLY A 89 -4.23 16.22 17.99
C GLY A 89 -3.08 15.86 18.92
N ASN A 90 -1.85 16.05 18.44
CA ASN A 90 -0.67 15.96 19.31
C ASN A 90 -0.70 17.11 20.32
N PRO A 91 -0.75 16.84 21.64
CA PRO A 91 -0.75 17.88 22.68
C PRO A 91 0.66 18.45 22.97
N TYR A 92 1.72 17.89 22.36
CA TYR A 92 3.12 18.27 22.54
C TYR A 92 3.72 18.80 21.25
N GLU A 93 4.81 19.55 21.34
CA GLU A 93 5.50 20.10 20.16
C GLU A 93 6.08 18.99 19.25
N THR A 94 6.61 17.93 19.86
CA THR A 94 7.19 16.80 19.12
C THR A 94 6.64 15.47 19.61
N PHE A 95 6.65 14.46 18.73
CA PHE A 95 6.31 13.08 19.11
C PHE A 95 7.29 12.51 20.14
N LYS A 96 8.56 12.96 20.10
CA LYS A 96 9.58 12.57 21.08
C LYS A 96 9.22 13.07 22.47
N ASP A 97 8.80 14.32 22.59
CA ASP A 97 8.33 14.86 23.86
C ASP A 97 7.12 14.12 24.38
N TRP A 98 6.19 13.81 23.48
CA TRP A 98 4.98 13.09 23.87
C TRP A 98 5.29 11.71 24.45
N TYR A 99 6.01 10.86 23.68
CA TYR A 99 6.27 9.51 24.17
C TYR A 99 7.19 9.46 25.41
N THR A 100 8.01 10.51 25.66
CA THR A 100 8.87 10.57 26.86
C THR A 100 8.18 11.13 28.07
N LYS A 101 7.25 12.06 27.91
CA LYS A 101 6.58 12.76 29.02
C LYS A 101 5.24 12.11 29.38
N ASP A 102 4.53 11.56 28.43
CA ASP A 102 3.22 10.93 28.59
C ASP A 102 3.06 9.73 27.66
N PHE A 103 3.74 8.66 28.03
CA PHE A 103 3.78 7.43 27.24
C PHE A 103 2.40 6.77 27.10
N GLN A 104 1.57 6.83 28.12
CA GLN A 104 0.24 6.23 28.10
C GLN A 104 -0.65 6.91 27.07
N SER A 105 -0.73 8.21 27.07
CA SER A 105 -1.50 8.98 26.08
C SER A 105 -0.97 8.79 24.66
N PHE A 106 0.35 8.63 24.51
CA PHE A 106 0.94 8.31 23.22
C PHE A 106 0.53 6.91 22.71
N LEU A 107 0.45 5.91 23.59
CA LEU A 107 -0.05 4.58 23.23
C LEU A 107 -1.52 4.62 22.83
N GLU A 108 -2.36 5.32 23.57
CA GLU A 108 -3.79 5.47 23.26
C GLU A 108 -3.99 6.13 21.90
N TYR A 109 -3.18 7.12 21.56
CA TYR A 109 -3.18 7.71 20.23
C TYR A 109 -2.83 6.71 19.13
N ASN A 110 -1.81 5.84 19.33
CA ASN A 110 -1.46 4.82 18.35
C ASN A 110 -2.57 3.75 18.21
N ILE A 111 -3.20 3.36 19.34
CA ILE A 111 -4.33 2.44 19.32
C ILE A 111 -5.49 3.05 18.53
N GLN A 112 -5.78 4.33 18.74
CA GLN A 112 -6.81 5.04 17.99
C GLN A 112 -6.55 5.02 16.48
N ASP A 113 -5.30 5.14 16.03
CA ASP A 113 -4.95 5.07 14.62
C ASP A 113 -5.29 3.70 14.01
N VAL A 114 -5.01 2.62 14.73
CA VAL A 114 -5.36 1.25 14.30
C VAL A 114 -6.88 1.07 14.26
N GLU A 115 -7.59 1.52 15.30
CA GLU A 115 -9.05 1.43 15.35
C GLU A 115 -9.73 2.23 14.24
N LEU A 116 -9.18 3.37 13.83
CA LEU A 116 -9.73 4.15 12.72
C LEU A 116 -9.65 3.39 11.40
N VAL A 117 -8.54 2.72 11.13
CA VAL A 117 -8.39 1.90 9.91
C VAL A 117 -9.35 0.70 9.94
N ASP A 118 -9.48 0.03 11.08
CA ASP A 118 -10.41 -1.08 11.26
C ASP A 118 -11.87 -0.64 11.01
N ARG A 119 -12.29 0.48 11.56
CA ARG A 119 -13.63 1.05 11.33
C ARG A 119 -13.85 1.53 9.90
N LEU A 120 -12.81 2.02 9.23
CA LEU A 120 -12.88 2.34 7.80
C LEU A 120 -13.14 1.07 6.99
N GLU A 121 -12.44 -0.03 7.29
CA GLU A 121 -12.68 -1.32 6.63
C GLU A 121 -14.08 -1.86 6.95
N ASP A 122 -14.54 -1.76 8.19
CA ASP A 122 -15.90 -2.18 8.56
C ASP A 122 -16.97 -1.47 7.75
N LYS A 123 -16.79 -0.18 7.48
CA LYS A 123 -17.72 0.63 6.69
C LYS A 123 -17.57 0.39 5.18
N MET A 124 -16.35 0.38 4.68
CA MET A 124 -16.07 0.48 3.24
C MET A 124 -15.82 -0.87 2.56
N LYS A 125 -15.37 -1.89 3.32
CA LYS A 125 -15.10 -3.24 2.84
C LYS A 125 -14.13 -3.30 1.64
N LEU A 126 -13.11 -2.44 1.64
CA LEU A 126 -12.17 -2.32 0.52
C LEU A 126 -11.22 -3.50 0.42
N ILE A 127 -10.85 -4.11 1.54
CA ILE A 127 -10.04 -5.34 1.55
C ILE A 127 -10.87 -6.48 0.97
N GLU A 128 -12.13 -6.63 1.40
CA GLU A 128 -13.03 -7.65 0.88
C GLU A 128 -13.25 -7.48 -0.63
N LEU A 129 -13.47 -6.25 -1.09
CA LEU A 129 -13.59 -5.92 -2.51
C LEU A 129 -12.32 -6.31 -3.28
N CYS A 130 -11.14 -5.93 -2.79
CA CYS A 130 -9.86 -6.24 -3.41
C CYS A 130 -9.63 -7.76 -3.52
N LEU A 131 -9.92 -8.51 -2.45
CA LEU A 131 -9.77 -9.97 -2.43
C LEU A 131 -10.77 -10.64 -3.39
N THR A 132 -12.01 -10.17 -3.45
CA THR A 132 -13.02 -10.67 -4.39
C THR A 132 -12.59 -10.47 -5.84
N MET A 133 -12.11 -9.27 -6.16
CA MET A 133 -11.60 -8.97 -7.50
C MET A 133 -10.38 -9.84 -7.85
N ALA A 134 -9.45 -10.02 -6.92
CA ALA A 134 -8.28 -10.86 -7.12
C ALA A 134 -8.67 -12.33 -7.38
N TYR A 135 -9.63 -12.84 -6.63
CA TYR A 135 -10.14 -14.20 -6.79
C TYR A 135 -10.81 -14.39 -8.15
N ASP A 136 -11.68 -13.48 -8.57
CA ASP A 136 -12.39 -13.55 -9.84
C ASP A 136 -11.44 -13.48 -11.03
N ALA A 137 -10.47 -12.59 -10.99
CA ALA A 137 -9.46 -12.44 -12.03
C ALA A 137 -8.34 -13.49 -11.97
N LYS A 138 -8.17 -14.21 -10.84
CA LYS A 138 -7.05 -15.13 -10.55
C LYS A 138 -5.70 -14.43 -10.60
N VAL A 139 -5.60 -13.30 -9.93
CA VAL A 139 -4.39 -12.50 -9.76
C VAL A 139 -4.02 -12.37 -8.28
N ASN A 140 -2.80 -11.91 -8.00
CA ASN A 140 -2.47 -11.49 -6.65
C ASN A 140 -3.23 -10.22 -6.28
N PHE A 141 -3.60 -10.04 -5.00
CA PHE A 141 -4.36 -8.87 -4.58
C PHE A 141 -3.61 -7.55 -4.80
N MET A 142 -2.29 -7.54 -4.76
CA MET A 142 -1.50 -6.36 -5.13
C MET A 142 -1.68 -5.97 -6.60
N ASP A 143 -1.93 -6.95 -7.48
CA ASP A 143 -2.12 -6.72 -8.91
C ASP A 143 -3.46 -6.04 -9.24
N VAL A 144 -4.43 -6.14 -8.33
CA VAL A 144 -5.73 -5.46 -8.45
C VAL A 144 -5.58 -3.94 -8.39
N LEU A 145 -4.59 -3.44 -7.67
CA LEU A 145 -4.27 -2.00 -7.65
C LEU A 145 -3.77 -1.50 -9.02
N GLY A 146 -3.17 -2.38 -9.83
CA GLY A 146 -2.71 -2.10 -11.18
C GLY A 146 -3.78 -2.41 -12.24
N SER A 147 -4.42 -1.39 -12.81
CA SER A 147 -5.52 -1.59 -13.78
C SER A 147 -5.13 -2.44 -14.98
N THR A 148 -3.96 -2.21 -15.56
CA THR A 148 -3.50 -2.88 -16.78
C THR A 148 -3.36 -4.38 -16.57
N LYS A 149 -2.67 -4.81 -15.52
CA LYS A 149 -2.41 -6.23 -15.24
C LYS A 149 -3.70 -6.99 -14.93
N TYR A 150 -4.60 -6.36 -14.18
CA TYR A 150 -5.91 -6.91 -13.86
C TYR A 150 -6.72 -7.19 -15.13
N TRP A 151 -6.84 -6.21 -16.02
CA TRP A 151 -7.56 -6.36 -17.30
C TRP A 151 -6.90 -7.33 -18.25
N ASP A 152 -5.58 -7.31 -18.38
CA ASP A 152 -4.84 -8.26 -19.23
C ASP A 152 -5.18 -9.71 -18.84
N ILE A 153 -5.25 -10.03 -17.56
CA ILE A 153 -5.53 -11.39 -17.09
C ILE A 153 -7.01 -11.74 -17.24
N LEU A 154 -7.94 -10.81 -16.99
CA LEU A 154 -9.36 -11.05 -17.26
C LEU A 154 -9.61 -11.36 -18.72
N ILE A 155 -9.02 -10.59 -19.63
CA ILE A 155 -9.13 -10.80 -21.08
C ILE A 155 -8.49 -12.14 -21.45
N TYR A 156 -7.31 -12.46 -20.92
CA TYR A 156 -6.65 -13.74 -21.13
C TYR A 156 -7.55 -14.91 -20.72
N ASN A 157 -8.10 -14.88 -19.51
CA ASN A 157 -8.97 -15.93 -19.00
C ASN A 157 -10.24 -16.09 -19.86
N PHE A 158 -10.81 -14.99 -20.33
CA PHE A 158 -11.97 -14.99 -21.21
C PHE A 158 -11.66 -15.63 -22.57
N LEU A 159 -10.55 -15.26 -23.19
CA LEU A 159 -10.13 -15.79 -24.48
C LEU A 159 -9.70 -17.26 -24.38
N HIS A 160 -8.98 -17.62 -23.32
CA HIS A 160 -8.57 -19.00 -23.05
C HIS A 160 -9.78 -19.94 -22.94
N LYS A 161 -10.87 -19.53 -22.28
CA LYS A 161 -12.13 -20.30 -22.24
C LYS A 161 -12.76 -20.52 -23.62
N LYS A 162 -12.43 -19.68 -24.59
CA LYS A 162 -12.87 -19.79 -25.99
C LYS A 162 -11.86 -20.50 -26.90
N ASN A 163 -10.80 -21.07 -26.33
CA ASN A 163 -9.68 -21.66 -27.08
C ASN A 163 -8.98 -20.69 -28.05
N ILE A 164 -8.97 -19.40 -27.69
CA ILE A 164 -8.27 -18.36 -28.44
C ILE A 164 -6.94 -18.05 -27.75
N VAL A 165 -5.85 -18.17 -28.49
CA VAL A 165 -4.50 -17.82 -28.02
C VAL A 165 -4.21 -16.37 -28.35
N ILE A 166 -3.80 -15.61 -27.33
CA ILE A 166 -3.36 -14.22 -27.50
C ILE A 166 -1.96 -14.23 -28.15
N PRO A 167 -1.75 -13.48 -29.26
CA PRO A 167 -0.44 -13.40 -29.86
C PRO A 167 0.57 -12.73 -28.91
N GLN A 168 1.82 -13.19 -28.99
CA GLN A 168 2.90 -12.63 -28.19
C GLN A 168 3.08 -11.13 -28.50
N LYS A 169 3.17 -10.29 -27.45
CA LYS A 169 3.47 -8.86 -27.63
C LYS A 169 4.79 -8.71 -28.41
N ARG A 170 4.72 -8.14 -29.60
CA ARG A 170 5.93 -7.75 -30.32
C ARG A 170 6.61 -6.65 -29.50
N LYS A 171 7.92 -6.79 -29.25
CA LYS A 171 8.71 -5.66 -28.73
C LYS A 171 8.61 -4.55 -29.78
N SER A 172 7.93 -3.45 -29.48
CA SER A 172 7.99 -2.27 -30.32
C SER A 172 9.45 -1.81 -30.31
N GLU A 173 10.07 -1.75 -31.49
CA GLU A 173 11.24 -0.91 -31.66
C GLU A 173 10.84 0.47 -31.15
N LYS A 174 11.72 1.11 -30.36
CA LYS A 174 11.45 2.42 -29.77
C LYS A 174 10.94 3.34 -30.87
N SER A 175 9.63 3.59 -30.90
CA SER A 175 9.08 4.62 -31.77
C SER A 175 9.71 5.94 -31.37
N GLU A 176 10.17 6.68 -32.35
CA GLU A 176 10.66 8.05 -32.18
C GLU A 176 9.72 8.83 -31.25
N LYS A 177 10.31 9.58 -30.35
CA LYS A 177 9.54 10.43 -29.42
C LYS A 177 8.64 11.35 -30.27
N PHE A 178 7.34 11.24 -30.08
CA PHE A 178 6.44 12.28 -30.53
C PHE A 178 6.80 13.56 -29.75
N GLU A 179 7.40 14.50 -30.43
CA GLU A 179 7.52 15.88 -29.94
C GLU A 179 6.13 16.52 -30.12
N GLY A 180 5.43 16.71 -29.02
CA GLY A 180 4.18 17.46 -28.91
C GLY A 180 4.33 18.52 -27.86
#